data_31cdf97d3f991cf5624b662a09e20889
#
_entry.id   31cdf97d3f991cf5624b662a09e20889
#
_cell.length_a   1.000
_cell.length_b   1.000
_cell.length_c   1.000
_cell.angle_alpha   90.00
_cell.angle_beta   90.00
_cell.angle_gamma   90.00
#
_symmetry.space_group_name_H-M   'P 1'
#
loop_
_entity.id
_entity.type
_entity.pdbx_description
1 polymer ?
#
loop_
_entity_poly.entity_id
_entity_poly.type
_entity_poly.pdbx_seq_one_letter_code
_entity_poly.pdbx_strand_id
1 'polypeptide(L)'
;LFFVFMDSKYTIVDSRLLESFKKSTFSGYKKTDVISTLFKSIDNGKIENACNWLTECLCSGYTFDIWQRLLIYNCNTISINNPNLILYLYKKNKIINNIYRSIDKNDRYGILECRNNDKIRNIFFSVVTILCMSNKTKKYDKYPKLKDTDFDFENIQKRFVANVYLL
;
A
#
# COMPACT_ATOMS: atom_id res chain seq x y z
N LEU A 1 -5.72 -11.85 -18.52
CA LEU A 1 -5.09 -12.50 -17.37
C LEU A 1 -3.69 -12.95 -17.78
N PHE A 2 -2.68 -12.08 -17.65
CA PHE A 2 -1.29 -12.45 -17.91
C PHE A 2 -0.73 -13.14 -16.66
N PHE A 3 -0.72 -14.46 -16.64
CA PHE A 3 0.18 -15.22 -15.79
C PHE A 3 1.58 -15.15 -16.43
N VAL A 4 2.39 -14.22 -15.97
CA VAL A 4 3.83 -14.28 -16.27
C VAL A 4 4.42 -15.33 -15.35
N PHE A 5 4.67 -16.52 -15.87
CA PHE A 5 5.64 -17.46 -15.30
C PHE A 5 6.98 -16.74 -15.33
N MET A 6 7.45 -16.29 -14.17
CA MET A 6 8.79 -15.71 -14.09
C MET A 6 9.80 -16.84 -14.05
N ASP A 7 10.46 -17.05 -15.17
CA ASP A 7 11.64 -17.89 -15.30
C ASP A 7 12.72 -17.47 -14.29
N SER A 8 13.58 -18.42 -13.91
CA SER A 8 14.80 -18.21 -13.10
C SER A 8 15.67 -17.04 -13.58
N LYS A 9 15.48 -16.61 -14.82
CA LYS A 9 16.09 -15.43 -15.47
C LYS A 9 15.90 -14.11 -14.69
N TYR A 10 14.85 -13.98 -13.87
CA TYR A 10 14.52 -12.73 -13.15
C TYR A 10 14.83 -12.79 -11.66
N THR A 11 15.60 -13.77 -11.24
CA THR A 11 16.08 -13.85 -9.86
C THR A 11 17.10 -12.75 -9.61
N ILE A 12 16.84 -11.92 -8.59
CA ILE A 12 17.76 -10.87 -8.16
C ILE A 12 18.86 -11.52 -7.35
N VAL A 13 20.08 -11.47 -7.87
CA VAL A 13 21.31 -11.90 -7.18
C VAL A 13 22.05 -10.62 -6.78
N ASP A 14 22.01 -10.27 -5.50
CA ASP A 14 22.59 -9.03 -4.99
C ASP A 14 23.11 -9.26 -3.57
N SER A 15 24.36 -8.99 -3.34
CA SER A 15 25.03 -9.18 -2.04
C SER A 15 24.89 -8.00 -1.08
N ARG A 16 24.26 -6.90 -1.53
CA ARG A 16 24.05 -5.74 -0.67
C ARG A 16 23.09 -6.07 0.47
N LEU A 17 23.41 -5.56 1.66
CA LEU A 17 22.58 -5.71 2.86
C LEU A 17 21.42 -4.71 2.87
N LEU A 18 20.43 -4.96 3.72
CA LEU A 18 19.25 -4.10 3.88
C LEU A 18 19.62 -2.65 4.25
N GLU A 19 20.72 -2.46 4.96
CA GLU A 19 21.27 -1.17 5.34
C GLU A 19 21.59 -0.29 4.13
N SER A 20 22.03 -0.88 3.04
CA SER A 20 22.35 -0.17 1.78
C SER A 20 21.12 0.49 1.17
N PHE A 21 19.94 -0.04 1.47
CA PHE A 21 18.67 0.45 0.94
C PHE A 21 17.91 1.40 1.88
N LYS A 22 18.54 1.88 2.98
CA LYS A 22 17.85 2.80 3.91
C LYS A 22 17.48 4.14 3.28
N LYS A 23 18.36 4.70 2.45
CA LYS A 23 18.18 6.02 1.84
C LYS A 23 18.05 5.98 0.31
N SER A 24 18.67 5.00 -0.33
CA SER A 24 18.71 4.83 -1.79
C SER A 24 18.10 3.49 -2.20
N THR A 25 17.55 3.45 -3.39
CA THR A 25 16.93 2.26 -3.97
C THR A 25 17.95 1.36 -4.67
N PHE A 26 17.49 0.27 -5.24
CA PHE A 26 18.31 -0.71 -5.96
C PHE A 26 19.13 -0.05 -7.07
N SER A 27 18.52 0.83 -7.85
CA SER A 27 19.18 1.60 -8.92
C SER A 27 19.79 2.92 -8.47
N GLY A 28 19.84 3.19 -7.16
CA GLY A 28 20.49 4.38 -6.60
C GLY A 28 19.61 5.63 -6.50
N TYR A 29 18.31 5.55 -6.79
CA TYR A 29 17.40 6.68 -6.61
C TYR A 29 17.13 6.93 -5.12
N LYS A 30 16.74 8.16 -4.79
CA LYS A 30 16.32 8.49 -3.43
C LYS A 30 15.00 7.79 -3.08
N LYS A 31 14.97 7.07 -1.96
CA LYS A 31 13.81 6.27 -1.51
C LYS A 31 12.50 7.06 -1.51
N THR A 32 12.52 8.28 -0.96
CA THR A 32 11.33 9.15 -0.85
C THR A 32 10.76 9.52 -2.21
N ASP A 33 11.62 9.74 -3.18
CA ASP A 33 11.22 10.21 -4.51
C ASP A 33 10.61 9.06 -5.32
N VAL A 34 11.18 7.86 -5.22
CA VAL A 34 10.63 6.65 -5.83
C VAL A 34 9.24 6.34 -5.28
N ILE A 35 9.08 6.34 -3.95
CA ILE A 35 7.78 6.09 -3.31
C ILE A 35 6.77 7.17 -3.72
N SER A 36 7.14 8.44 -3.69
CA SER A 36 6.27 9.54 -4.11
C SER A 36 5.82 9.39 -5.56
N THR A 37 6.75 9.00 -6.45
CA THR A 37 6.46 8.83 -7.88
C THR A 37 5.59 7.61 -8.15
N LEU A 38 5.76 6.52 -7.39
CA LEU A 38 4.87 5.37 -7.42
C LEU A 38 3.41 5.79 -7.14
N PHE A 39 3.17 6.48 -6.02
CA PHE A 39 1.81 6.90 -5.67
C PHE A 39 1.24 7.96 -6.61
N LYS A 40 2.05 8.89 -7.13
CA LYS A 40 1.63 9.81 -8.19
C LYS A 40 1.23 9.06 -9.47
N SER A 41 1.93 7.99 -9.81
CA SER A 41 1.59 7.16 -10.98
C SER A 41 0.28 6.42 -10.77
N ILE A 42 0.04 5.88 -9.55
CA ILE A 42 -1.24 5.26 -9.17
C ILE A 42 -2.38 6.30 -9.24
N ASP A 43 -2.18 7.50 -8.70
CA ASP A 43 -3.17 8.58 -8.72
C ASP A 43 -3.60 8.95 -10.15
N ASN A 44 -2.65 8.95 -11.07
CA ASN A 44 -2.89 9.29 -12.46
C ASN A 44 -3.30 8.10 -13.33
N GLY A 45 -3.47 6.91 -12.76
CA GLY A 45 -3.85 5.70 -13.49
C GLY A 45 -2.79 5.18 -14.47
N LYS A 46 -1.52 5.61 -14.33
CA LYS A 46 -0.41 5.23 -15.21
C LYS A 46 0.17 3.88 -14.79
N ILE A 47 -0.45 2.78 -15.25
CA ILE A 47 -0.15 1.42 -14.80
C ILE A 47 1.33 1.07 -15.04
N GLU A 48 1.85 1.28 -16.24
CA GLU A 48 3.24 0.93 -16.58
C GLU A 48 4.25 1.66 -15.69
N ASN A 49 4.07 2.97 -15.51
CA ASN A 49 4.94 3.76 -14.66
C ASN A 49 4.85 3.31 -13.20
N ALA A 50 3.63 3.02 -12.71
CA ALA A 50 3.43 2.52 -11.36
C ALA A 50 4.11 1.16 -11.16
N CYS A 51 4.01 0.26 -12.12
CA CYS A 51 4.69 -1.05 -12.10
C CYS A 51 6.22 -0.90 -12.12
N ASN A 52 6.77 0.03 -12.90
CA ASN A 52 8.21 0.30 -12.92
C ASN A 52 8.73 0.77 -11.56
N TRP A 53 8.06 1.75 -10.94
CA TRP A 53 8.45 2.24 -9.62
C TRP A 53 8.18 1.22 -8.51
N LEU A 54 7.14 0.40 -8.65
CA LEU A 54 6.91 -0.74 -7.77
C LEU A 54 8.05 -1.74 -7.84
N THR A 55 8.52 -2.09 -9.06
CA THR A 55 9.67 -2.99 -9.25
C THR A 55 10.89 -2.47 -8.51
N GLU A 56 11.19 -1.18 -8.66
CA GLU A 56 12.31 -0.53 -7.96
C GLU A 56 12.17 -0.67 -6.43
N CYS A 57 10.96 -0.48 -5.89
CA CYS A 57 10.70 -0.67 -4.47
C CYS A 57 10.87 -2.13 -4.03
N LEU A 58 10.38 -3.09 -4.81
CA LEU A 58 10.49 -4.51 -4.48
C LEU A 58 11.95 -4.98 -4.53
N CYS A 59 12.69 -4.57 -5.56
CA CYS A 59 14.12 -4.87 -5.69
C CYS A 59 14.94 -4.32 -4.53
N SER A 60 14.51 -3.20 -3.94
CA SER A 60 15.14 -2.58 -2.77
C SER A 60 14.71 -3.18 -1.44
N GLY A 61 13.84 -4.21 -1.43
CA GLY A 61 13.36 -4.85 -0.21
C GLY A 61 12.33 -4.05 0.59
N TYR A 62 11.68 -3.03 -0.02
CA TYR A 62 10.67 -2.21 0.68
C TYR A 62 9.29 -2.86 0.74
N THR A 63 9.20 -4.16 0.59
CA THR A 63 7.93 -4.90 0.47
C THR A 63 6.96 -4.57 1.61
N PHE A 64 7.42 -4.59 2.87
CA PHE A 64 6.57 -4.32 4.03
C PHE A 64 6.10 -2.86 4.09
N ASP A 65 7.01 -1.89 3.90
CA ASP A 65 6.71 -0.45 3.90
C ASP A 65 5.70 -0.10 2.77
N ILE A 66 5.94 -0.61 1.57
CA ILE A 66 5.05 -0.36 0.43
C ILE A 66 3.68 -1.01 0.65
N TRP A 67 3.62 -2.23 1.21
CA TRP A 67 2.35 -2.89 1.49
C TRP A 67 1.47 -2.06 2.43
N GLN A 68 2.02 -1.60 3.54
CA GLN A 68 1.30 -0.73 4.47
C GLN A 68 0.80 0.55 3.80
N ARG A 69 1.62 1.18 2.98
CA ARG A 69 1.23 2.41 2.26
C ARG A 69 0.12 2.16 1.24
N LEU A 70 0.13 1.02 0.53
CA LEU A 70 -0.95 0.65 -0.39
C LEU A 70 -2.27 0.43 0.35
N LEU A 71 -2.25 -0.19 1.53
CA LEU A 71 -3.45 -0.34 2.37
C LEU A 71 -3.98 1.03 2.83
N ILE A 72 -3.12 1.89 3.34
CA ILE A 72 -3.50 3.26 3.77
C ILE A 72 -4.04 4.05 2.58
N TYR A 73 -3.40 3.98 1.42
CA TYR A 73 -3.85 4.65 0.21
C TYR A 73 -5.25 4.18 -0.20
N ASN A 74 -5.50 2.86 -0.18
CA ASN A 74 -6.83 2.33 -0.47
C ASN A 74 -7.88 2.89 0.50
N CYS A 75 -7.60 2.87 1.80
CA CYS A 75 -8.53 3.37 2.82
C CYS A 75 -8.85 4.86 2.61
N ASN A 76 -7.85 5.65 2.27
CA ASN A 76 -8.01 7.11 2.17
C ASN A 76 -8.58 7.58 0.83
N THR A 77 -8.43 6.79 -0.25
CA THR A 77 -8.67 7.32 -1.59
C THR A 77 -9.70 6.51 -2.38
N ILE A 78 -9.81 5.20 -2.13
CA ILE A 78 -10.58 4.29 -2.98
C ILE A 78 -11.75 3.64 -2.24
N SER A 79 -11.64 3.40 -0.94
CA SER A 79 -12.58 2.58 -0.16
C SER A 79 -14.04 3.01 -0.30
N ILE A 80 -14.31 4.30 -0.42
CA ILE A 80 -15.67 4.85 -0.60
C ILE A 80 -16.25 4.41 -1.94
N ASN A 81 -15.42 4.38 -3.00
CA ASN A 81 -15.85 4.03 -4.35
C ASN A 81 -15.88 2.53 -4.61
N ASN A 82 -15.09 1.77 -3.84
CA ASN A 82 -14.99 0.30 -3.97
C ASN A 82 -14.78 -0.37 -2.61
N PRO A 83 -15.86 -0.53 -1.81
CA PRO A 83 -15.76 -1.15 -0.48
C PRO A 83 -15.33 -2.62 -0.54
N ASN A 84 -15.64 -3.35 -1.62
CA ASN A 84 -15.26 -4.75 -1.78
C ASN A 84 -13.75 -4.95 -1.94
N LEU A 85 -13.02 -3.92 -2.36
CA LEU A 85 -11.57 -3.99 -2.49
C LEU A 85 -10.89 -4.25 -1.14
N ILE A 86 -11.46 -3.77 -0.04
CA ILE A 86 -10.94 -4.03 1.32
C ILE A 86 -10.90 -5.53 1.61
N LEU A 87 -11.94 -6.28 1.24
CA LEU A 87 -12.00 -7.74 1.44
C LEU A 87 -10.94 -8.46 0.61
N TYR A 88 -10.72 -8.00 -0.63
CA TYR A 88 -9.66 -8.54 -1.49
C TYR A 88 -8.28 -8.29 -0.86
N LEU A 89 -8.00 -7.06 -0.46
CA LEU A 89 -6.73 -6.68 0.18
C LEU A 89 -6.51 -7.45 1.49
N TYR A 90 -7.55 -7.65 2.30
CA TYR A 90 -7.47 -8.45 3.51
C TYR A 90 -7.04 -9.90 3.24
N LYS A 91 -7.63 -10.54 2.21
CA LYS A 91 -7.23 -11.90 1.80
C LYS A 91 -5.77 -11.94 1.34
N LYS A 92 -5.32 -10.93 0.58
CA LYS A 92 -3.93 -10.83 0.12
C LYS A 92 -2.97 -10.55 1.28
N ASN A 93 -3.37 -9.72 2.24
CA ASN A 93 -2.60 -9.45 3.45
C ASN A 93 -2.33 -10.73 4.28
N LYS A 94 -3.33 -11.61 4.40
CA LYS A 94 -3.11 -12.91 5.07
C LYS A 94 -2.01 -13.73 4.39
N ILE A 95 -2.00 -13.78 3.06
CA ILE A 95 -0.99 -14.52 2.31
C ILE A 95 0.40 -13.92 2.53
N ILE A 96 0.52 -12.60 2.42
CA ILE A 96 1.79 -11.88 2.65
C ILE A 96 2.28 -12.12 4.08
N ASN A 97 1.41 -11.96 5.08
CA ASN A 97 1.77 -12.16 6.47
C ASN A 97 2.22 -13.60 6.78
N ASN A 98 1.62 -14.59 6.14
CA ASN A 98 2.05 -15.99 6.28
C ASN A 98 3.46 -16.20 5.72
N ILE A 99 3.77 -15.59 4.57
CA ILE A 99 5.13 -15.64 3.99
C ILE A 99 6.12 -14.95 4.92
N TYR A 100 5.79 -13.75 5.46
CA TYR A 100 6.69 -13.05 6.38
C TYR A 100 6.90 -13.79 7.71
N ARG A 101 5.89 -14.52 8.19
CA ARG A 101 6.03 -15.32 9.42
C ARG A 101 6.94 -16.53 9.25
N SER A 102 7.08 -17.04 8.03
CA SER A 102 7.99 -18.14 7.73
C SER A 102 9.45 -17.69 7.61
N ILE A 103 9.70 -16.39 7.57
CA ILE A 103 11.05 -15.82 7.50
C ILE A 103 11.55 -15.57 8.92
N ASP A 104 12.76 -16.00 9.21
CA ASP A 104 13.40 -15.68 10.48
C ASP A 104 13.58 -14.15 10.59
N LYS A 105 13.02 -13.56 11.65
CA LYS A 105 13.09 -12.11 11.91
C LYS A 105 14.51 -11.61 12.15
N ASN A 106 15.40 -12.51 12.56
CA ASN A 106 16.81 -12.22 12.77
C ASN A 106 17.63 -12.36 11.48
N ASP A 107 17.06 -12.98 10.47
CA ASP A 107 17.70 -13.13 9.18
C ASP A 107 17.47 -11.89 8.31
N ARG A 108 18.47 -11.00 8.30
CA ARG A 108 18.49 -9.82 7.45
C ARG A 108 18.45 -10.14 5.96
N TYR A 109 18.92 -11.31 5.57
CA TYR A 109 18.88 -11.80 4.19
C TYR A 109 17.48 -12.30 3.82
N GLY A 110 16.76 -12.94 4.72
CA GLY A 110 15.40 -13.44 4.48
C GLY A 110 14.42 -12.34 4.07
N ILE A 111 14.54 -11.13 4.64
CA ILE A 111 13.74 -9.97 4.23
C ILE A 111 14.04 -9.57 2.78
N LEU A 112 15.31 -9.62 2.37
CA LEU A 112 15.71 -9.34 0.98
C LEU A 112 15.31 -10.47 0.03
N GLU A 113 15.27 -11.71 0.48
CA GLU A 113 14.83 -12.85 -0.33
C GLU A 113 13.35 -12.75 -0.71
N CYS A 114 12.53 -12.05 0.10
CA CYS A 114 11.14 -11.74 -0.26
C CYS A 114 11.00 -11.06 -1.63
N ARG A 115 12.01 -10.33 -2.07
CA ARG A 115 12.04 -9.70 -3.39
C ARG A 115 12.01 -10.72 -4.54
N ASN A 116 12.44 -11.96 -4.30
CA ASN A 116 12.44 -13.07 -5.25
C ASN A 116 11.21 -13.98 -5.11
N ASN A 117 10.30 -13.69 -4.19
CA ASN A 117 9.10 -14.50 -4.00
C ASN A 117 8.02 -14.11 -5.01
N ASP A 118 7.70 -15.03 -5.93
CA ASP A 118 6.74 -14.80 -7.02
C ASP A 118 5.33 -14.51 -6.52
N LYS A 119 4.90 -15.12 -5.41
CA LYS A 119 3.59 -14.85 -4.83
C LYS A 119 3.50 -13.41 -4.33
N ILE A 120 4.55 -12.90 -3.69
CA ILE A 120 4.64 -11.51 -3.26
C ILE A 120 4.59 -10.59 -4.48
N ARG A 121 5.47 -10.81 -5.47
CA ARG A 121 5.50 -10.01 -6.70
C ARG A 121 4.13 -9.94 -7.37
N ASN A 122 3.51 -11.09 -7.62
CA ASN A 122 2.21 -11.17 -8.28
C ASN A 122 1.10 -10.44 -7.49
N ILE A 123 1.10 -10.53 -6.16
CA ILE A 123 0.15 -9.80 -5.32
C ILE A 123 0.35 -8.30 -5.48
N PHE A 124 1.57 -7.82 -5.39
CA PHE A 124 1.87 -6.39 -5.48
C PHE A 124 1.50 -5.80 -6.84
N PHE A 125 1.89 -6.46 -7.94
CA PHE A 125 1.52 -6.00 -9.29
C PHE A 125 0.01 -6.01 -9.50
N SER A 126 -0.69 -7.06 -9.07
CA SER A 126 -2.15 -7.13 -9.16
C SER A 126 -2.82 -6.01 -8.36
N VAL A 127 -2.37 -5.75 -7.14
CA VAL A 127 -2.93 -4.69 -6.29
C VAL A 127 -2.68 -3.32 -6.90
N VAL A 128 -1.45 -3.01 -7.32
CA VAL A 128 -1.12 -1.72 -7.92
C VAL A 128 -1.92 -1.48 -9.19
N THR A 129 -2.09 -2.50 -10.03
CA THR A 129 -2.93 -2.40 -11.24
C THR A 129 -4.38 -2.08 -10.89
N ILE A 130 -4.96 -2.78 -9.91
CA ILE A 130 -6.34 -2.51 -9.45
C ILE A 130 -6.45 -1.09 -8.90
N LEU A 131 -5.48 -0.65 -8.08
CA LEU A 131 -5.48 0.72 -7.54
C LEU A 131 -5.36 1.77 -8.64
N CYS A 132 -4.56 1.53 -9.69
CA CYS A 132 -4.48 2.43 -10.85
C CYS A 132 -5.82 2.58 -11.58
N MET A 133 -6.55 1.47 -11.72
CA MET A 133 -7.82 1.43 -12.47
C MET A 133 -9.04 1.87 -11.62
N SER A 134 -8.91 1.92 -10.31
CA SER A 134 -10.00 2.26 -9.41
C SER A 134 -10.33 3.75 -9.44
N ASN A 135 -11.61 4.09 -9.29
CA ASN A 135 -12.06 5.47 -9.10
C ASN A 135 -11.54 6.02 -7.77
N LYS A 136 -11.03 7.23 -7.79
CA LYS A 136 -10.37 7.88 -6.66
C LYS A 136 -11.17 9.06 -6.15
N THR A 137 -11.36 9.15 -4.84
CA THR A 137 -11.96 10.32 -4.18
C THR A 137 -10.83 11.19 -3.65
N LYS A 138 -10.71 12.40 -4.23
CA LYS A 138 -9.67 13.37 -3.84
C LYS A 138 -10.18 14.48 -2.92
N LYS A 139 -11.49 14.58 -2.75
CA LYS A 139 -12.13 15.59 -1.89
C LYS A 139 -12.82 14.87 -0.75
N TYR A 140 -12.36 15.14 0.45
CA TYR A 140 -13.07 14.82 1.67
C TYR A 140 -13.76 16.08 2.15
N ASP A 141 -14.97 15.94 2.66
CA ASP A 141 -15.60 17.01 3.40
C ASP A 141 -14.68 17.38 4.56
N LYS A 142 -14.47 18.68 4.73
CA LYS A 142 -13.69 19.16 5.87
C LYS A 142 -14.48 18.83 7.12
N TYR A 143 -13.97 17.89 7.91
CA TYR A 143 -14.52 17.65 9.23
C TYR A 143 -14.51 18.97 10.03
N PRO A 144 -15.60 19.32 10.69
CA PRO A 144 -15.60 20.46 11.59
C PRO A 144 -14.50 20.24 12.63
N LYS A 145 -13.74 21.29 12.93
CA LYS A 145 -12.75 21.23 14.02
C LYS A 145 -13.52 21.00 15.30
N LEU A 146 -13.29 19.85 15.91
CA LEU A 146 -13.87 19.55 17.21
C LEU A 146 -13.22 20.43 18.28
N LYS A 147 -14.06 20.98 19.16
CA LYS A 147 -13.65 21.73 20.35
C LYS A 147 -13.91 20.85 21.56
N ASP A 148 -13.19 21.05 22.66
CA ASP A 148 -13.40 20.30 23.89
C ASP A 148 -14.85 20.37 24.38
N THR A 149 -15.49 21.57 24.22
CA THR A 149 -16.91 21.79 24.53
C THR A 149 -17.88 20.98 23.64
N ASP A 150 -17.42 20.41 22.51
CA ASP A 150 -18.27 19.57 21.66
C ASP A 150 -18.63 18.25 22.31
N PHE A 151 -17.86 17.83 23.31
CA PHE A 151 -18.06 16.62 24.10
C PHE A 151 -18.83 16.84 25.40
N ASP A 152 -19.23 18.11 25.71
CA ASP A 152 -20.06 18.38 26.86
C ASP A 152 -21.45 17.75 26.68
N PHE A 153 -21.99 17.23 27.77
CA PHE A 153 -23.26 16.48 27.76
C PHE A 153 -24.41 17.25 27.10
N GLU A 154 -24.55 18.56 27.38
CA GLU A 154 -25.57 19.39 26.77
C GLU A 154 -25.44 19.53 25.24
N ASN A 155 -24.21 19.61 24.72
CA ASN A 155 -23.95 19.71 23.28
C ASN A 155 -24.17 18.39 22.58
N ILE A 156 -23.83 17.27 23.23
CA ILE A 156 -24.13 15.92 22.75
C ILE A 156 -25.64 15.73 22.66
N GLN A 157 -26.37 16.11 23.70
CA GLN A 157 -27.83 15.97 23.77
C GLN A 157 -28.54 16.78 22.66
N LYS A 158 -28.10 18.01 22.39
CA LYS A 158 -28.64 18.84 21.27
C LYS A 158 -28.42 18.17 19.91
N ARG A 159 -27.30 17.47 19.68
CA ARG A 159 -27.03 16.74 18.43
C ARG A 159 -27.99 15.55 18.26
N PHE A 160 -28.30 14.85 19.31
CA PHE A 160 -29.23 13.69 19.23
C PHE A 160 -30.68 14.18 18.98
N VAL A 161 -31.10 15.30 19.56
CA VAL A 161 -32.44 15.85 19.33
C VAL A 161 -32.59 16.31 17.87
N ALA A 162 -31.57 16.90 17.27
CA ALA A 162 -31.63 17.33 15.87
C ALA A 162 -31.80 16.16 14.87
N ASN A 163 -31.32 14.98 15.20
CA ASN A 163 -31.46 13.78 14.35
C ASN A 163 -32.81 13.08 14.46
N VAL A 164 -33.58 13.34 15.50
CA VAL A 164 -34.94 12.72 15.68
C VAL A 164 -35.96 13.31 14.71
N TYR A 165 -35.72 14.50 14.18
CA TYR A 165 -36.62 15.16 13.19
C TYR A 165 -36.30 14.73 11.73
N LEU A 166 -35.30 13.87 11.50
CA LEU A 166 -34.93 13.32 10.18
C LEU A 166 -35.38 11.86 9.97
N LEU A 167 -36.07 11.29 10.94
CA LEU A 167 -36.74 10.00 10.87
C LEU A 167 -38.25 10.18 10.72
#